data_0f843967e5d5602c2c6fd3f001510fc0
#
_entry.id   0f843967e5d5602c2c6fd3f001510fc0
#
_cell.length_a   1.000
_cell.length_b   1.000
_cell.length_c   1.000
_cell.angle_alpha   90.00
_cell.angle_beta   90.00
_cell.angle_gamma   90.00
#
_symmetry.space_group_name_H-M   'P 1'
#
loop_
_entity.id
_entity.type
_entity.pdbx_description
1 polymer ?
#
loop_
_entity_poly.entity_id
_entity_poly.type
_entity_poly.pdbx_seq_one_letter_code
_entity_poly.pdbx_strand_id
1 'polypeptide(L)'
;MIIWLASYPKSGNTWLRALISSYYFSNNGNFNFDLLKQIDSFPSARFFKSYPDKFEKPEDTSKYWIKEQEKINEQNKIFFLKTHNALCKINGNKFTNQDNTLAVVYIVRDPRNVITSISHHYQITIDEALNFMKDKNRGIVTKENDRYIGFQPLLSWELHLKSWTENTLYPTHIIRYEDLISDTKLEFEKLIMFIDKVTKSKNKFDKDKAEVCVKNCDFNNLKKLESTKGFDESMVKRGSDEKLKFFNLGKDNNYNNILEKKLINEMTNYYKKEIIKFNFN
;
A
#
# COMPACT_ATOMS: atom_id res chain seq x y z
N MET A 1 -5.20 18.08 -5.06
CA MET A 1 -5.50 17.37 -3.79
C MET A 1 -5.13 15.90 -3.90
N ILE A 2 -4.86 15.24 -2.77
CA ILE A 2 -4.31 13.88 -2.73
C ILE A 2 -5.41 12.85 -2.43
N ILE A 3 -5.45 11.77 -3.20
CA ILE A 3 -6.13 10.52 -2.86
C ILE A 3 -5.05 9.52 -2.41
N TRP A 4 -5.11 9.13 -1.15
CA TRP A 4 -4.16 8.18 -0.58
C TRP A 4 -4.52 6.75 -0.94
N LEU A 5 -3.56 5.99 -1.48
CA LEU A 5 -3.63 4.55 -1.63
C LEU A 5 -2.85 3.92 -0.48
N ALA A 6 -3.52 3.76 0.65
CA ALA A 6 -2.92 3.36 1.90
C ALA A 6 -3.07 1.86 2.18
N SER A 7 -2.06 1.26 2.78
CA SER A 7 -2.10 -0.13 3.23
C SER A 7 -0.96 -0.46 4.18
N TYR A 8 -1.15 -1.44 5.03
CA TYR A 8 -0.02 -2.13 5.62
C TYR A 8 0.81 -2.84 4.52
N PRO A 9 2.13 -2.97 4.66
CA PRO A 9 2.94 -3.69 3.66
C PRO A 9 2.37 -5.08 3.34
N LYS A 10 2.48 -5.49 2.07
CA LYS A 10 2.08 -6.81 1.56
C LYS A 10 0.56 -7.10 1.57
N SER A 11 -0.27 -6.07 1.70
CA SER A 11 -1.73 -6.18 1.66
C SER A 11 -2.36 -6.03 0.25
N GLY A 12 -1.55 -5.93 -0.82
CA GLY A 12 -2.07 -5.86 -2.20
C GLY A 12 -2.01 -4.46 -2.84
N ASN A 13 -1.31 -3.49 -2.23
CA ASN A 13 -1.21 -2.11 -2.73
C ASN A 13 -0.72 -2.03 -4.18
N THR A 14 0.26 -2.84 -4.58
CA THR A 14 0.80 -2.85 -5.94
C THR A 14 -0.24 -3.29 -6.96
N TRP A 15 -1.08 -4.29 -6.65
CA TRP A 15 -2.18 -4.70 -7.51
C TRP A 15 -3.26 -3.63 -7.64
N LEU A 16 -3.65 -3.02 -6.52
CA LEU A 16 -4.56 -1.87 -6.50
C LEU A 16 -4.04 -0.72 -7.38
N ARG A 17 -2.75 -0.38 -7.26
CA ARG A 17 -2.11 0.65 -8.08
C ARG A 17 -2.06 0.27 -9.56
N ALA A 18 -1.84 -1.01 -9.88
CA ALA A 18 -1.86 -1.48 -11.26
C ALA A 18 -3.23 -1.24 -11.90
N LEU A 19 -4.32 -1.59 -11.22
CA LEU A 19 -5.69 -1.35 -11.67
C LEU A 19 -5.97 0.15 -11.85
N ILE A 20 -5.67 0.97 -10.85
CA ILE A 20 -5.87 2.43 -10.90
C ILE A 20 -5.03 3.07 -12.00
N SER A 21 -3.73 2.73 -12.09
CA SER A 21 -2.85 3.33 -13.09
C SER A 21 -3.23 2.92 -14.52
N SER A 22 -3.65 1.68 -14.72
CA SER A 22 -4.17 1.19 -15.98
C SER A 22 -5.42 1.97 -16.41
N TYR A 23 -6.34 2.25 -15.49
CA TYR A 23 -7.57 2.96 -15.81
C TYR A 23 -7.36 4.47 -16.03
N TYR A 24 -6.63 5.14 -15.15
CA TYR A 24 -6.51 6.60 -15.21
C TYR A 24 -5.37 7.11 -16.10
N PHE A 25 -4.30 6.33 -16.30
CA PHE A 25 -3.09 6.78 -17.00
C PHE A 25 -2.79 6.04 -18.30
N SER A 26 -3.60 5.06 -18.70
CA SER A 26 -3.57 4.50 -20.06
C SER A 26 -4.73 5.01 -20.90
N ASN A 27 -4.58 4.99 -22.22
CA ASN A 27 -5.68 5.36 -23.13
C ASN A 27 -6.75 4.26 -23.25
N ASN A 28 -6.35 3.00 -23.15
CA ASN A 28 -7.16 1.84 -23.51
C ASN A 28 -7.24 0.74 -22.45
N GLY A 29 -6.79 1.01 -21.22
CA GLY A 29 -6.77 0.02 -20.15
C GLY A 29 -5.59 -0.96 -20.19
N ASN A 30 -4.65 -0.82 -21.12
CA ASN A 30 -3.45 -1.64 -21.15
C ASN A 30 -2.50 -1.27 -20.01
N PHE A 31 -1.90 -2.28 -19.40
CA PHE A 31 -0.99 -2.10 -18.27
C PHE A 31 0.46 -2.43 -18.63
N ASN A 32 1.38 -1.62 -18.12
CA ASN A 32 2.79 -1.92 -17.98
C ASN A 32 3.31 -1.30 -16.67
N PHE A 33 4.48 -1.72 -16.20
CA PHE A 33 5.03 -1.24 -14.91
C PHE A 33 5.40 0.25 -14.91
N ASP A 34 5.63 0.87 -16.07
CA ASP A 34 5.91 2.33 -16.11
C ASP A 34 4.71 3.17 -15.68
N LEU A 35 3.48 2.66 -15.83
CA LEU A 35 2.28 3.33 -15.35
C LEU A 35 2.26 3.48 -13.82
N LEU A 36 2.92 2.58 -13.09
CA LEU A 36 3.03 2.68 -11.63
C LEU A 36 3.84 3.91 -11.19
N LYS A 37 4.71 4.42 -12.05
CA LYS A 37 5.51 5.65 -11.80
C LYS A 37 4.64 6.91 -11.75
N GLN A 38 3.38 6.85 -12.24
CA GLN A 38 2.40 7.91 -12.10
C GLN A 38 1.82 8.02 -10.68
N ILE A 39 2.05 7.00 -9.85
CA ILE A 39 1.58 6.93 -8.47
C ILE A 39 2.79 6.85 -7.54
N ASP A 40 3.28 8.00 -7.12
CA ASP A 40 4.43 8.09 -6.23
C ASP A 40 4.17 7.50 -4.85
N SER A 41 5.25 7.05 -4.21
CA SER A 41 5.24 6.68 -2.80
C SER A 41 5.55 7.88 -1.90
N PHE A 42 4.69 8.16 -0.93
CA PHE A 42 4.91 9.21 0.06
C PHE A 42 4.76 8.63 1.49
N PRO A 43 5.62 9.01 2.43
CA PRO A 43 6.85 9.79 2.27
C PRO A 43 8.00 8.93 1.71
N SER A 44 8.72 9.47 0.73
CA SER A 44 9.90 8.82 0.15
C SER A 44 11.08 9.79 0.07
N ALA A 45 12.28 9.25 -0.07
CA ALA A 45 13.53 10.00 -0.08
C ALA A 45 13.53 11.20 -1.04
N ARG A 46 12.88 11.07 -2.19
CA ARG A 46 12.85 12.13 -3.22
C ARG A 46 12.27 13.46 -2.70
N PHE A 47 11.36 13.41 -1.73
CA PHE A 47 10.73 14.62 -1.16
C PHE A 47 11.61 15.33 -0.15
N PHE A 48 12.60 14.63 0.45
CA PHE A 48 13.36 15.17 1.56
C PHE A 48 14.85 15.39 1.27
N LYS A 49 15.37 14.83 0.17
CA LYS A 49 16.81 14.96 -0.19
C LYS A 49 17.29 16.41 -0.34
N SER A 50 16.45 17.30 -0.84
CA SER A 50 16.80 18.70 -1.11
C SER A 50 16.82 19.60 0.12
N TYR A 51 16.28 19.14 1.26
CA TYR A 51 16.31 19.93 2.48
C TYR A 51 17.74 19.98 3.07
N PRO A 52 18.19 21.13 3.57
CA PRO A 52 19.55 21.31 4.11
C PRO A 52 19.72 20.65 5.48
N ASP A 53 18.62 20.26 6.13
CA ASP A 53 18.64 19.71 7.49
C ASP A 53 19.43 18.41 7.56
N LYS A 54 20.21 18.28 8.63
CA LYS A 54 20.86 17.05 9.01
C LYS A 54 19.82 16.18 9.74
N PHE A 55 19.06 15.38 9.00
CA PHE A 55 18.11 14.45 9.60
C PHE A 55 18.86 13.34 10.36
N GLU A 56 19.03 13.49 11.67
CA GLU A 56 19.78 12.59 12.52
C GLU A 56 18.95 11.39 12.97
N LYS A 57 17.64 11.56 13.00
CA LYS A 57 16.67 10.51 13.38
C LYS A 57 15.66 10.28 12.26
N PRO A 58 15.10 9.06 12.16
CA PRO A 58 14.09 8.76 11.15
C PRO A 58 12.92 9.74 11.12
N GLU A 59 12.43 10.11 12.31
CA GLU A 59 11.28 10.98 12.50
C GLU A 59 11.51 12.45 12.15
N ASP A 60 12.74 12.90 11.93
CA ASP A 60 13.06 14.31 11.63
C ASP A 60 12.42 14.77 10.30
N THR A 61 12.19 13.86 9.35
CA THR A 61 11.53 14.19 8.09
C THR A 61 10.06 14.54 8.27
N SER A 62 9.44 14.13 9.38
CA SER A 62 8.01 14.35 9.65
C SER A 62 7.59 15.82 9.66
N LYS A 63 8.50 16.73 10.04
CA LYS A 63 8.25 18.18 10.05
C LYS A 63 7.97 18.77 8.67
N TYR A 64 8.32 18.05 7.60
CA TYR A 64 8.11 18.47 6.23
C TYR A 64 6.96 17.75 5.52
N TRP A 65 6.28 16.81 6.14
CA TRP A 65 5.21 16.05 5.49
C TRP A 65 4.10 16.93 4.92
N ILE A 66 3.58 17.85 5.71
CA ILE A 66 2.53 18.78 5.26
C ILE A 66 3.05 19.70 4.16
N LYS A 67 4.22 20.30 4.33
CA LYS A 67 4.81 21.20 3.35
C LYS A 67 5.03 20.56 1.98
N GLU A 68 5.47 19.30 1.95
CA GLU A 68 5.63 18.59 0.67
C GLU A 68 4.29 18.26 0.01
N GLN A 69 3.26 17.97 0.80
CA GLN A 69 1.91 17.76 0.28
C GLN A 69 1.31 19.06 -0.26
N GLU A 70 1.54 20.20 0.38
CA GLU A 70 1.16 21.52 -0.11
C GLU A 70 1.78 21.81 -1.49
N LYS A 71 3.09 21.59 -1.66
CA LYS A 71 3.78 21.72 -2.95
C LYS A 71 3.18 20.81 -4.04
N ILE A 72 2.79 19.58 -3.70
CA ILE A 72 2.11 18.68 -4.64
C ILE A 72 0.78 19.31 -5.06
N ASN A 73 0.03 19.88 -4.12
CA ASN A 73 -1.30 20.44 -4.35
C ASN A 73 -1.29 21.77 -5.10
N GLU A 74 -0.18 22.53 -5.09
CA GLU A 74 0.00 23.76 -5.90
C GLU A 74 -0.22 23.52 -7.40
N GLN A 75 -0.07 22.28 -7.88
CA GLN A 75 -0.32 21.92 -9.26
C GLN A 75 -1.81 21.87 -9.66
N ASN A 76 -2.73 22.11 -8.72
CA ASN A 76 -4.19 22.13 -8.94
C ASN A 76 -4.75 20.88 -9.65
N LYS A 77 -4.16 19.73 -9.37
CA LYS A 77 -4.56 18.41 -9.90
C LYS A 77 -4.92 17.46 -8.77
N ILE A 78 -5.55 16.34 -9.13
CA ILE A 78 -5.75 15.22 -8.23
C ILE A 78 -4.57 14.26 -8.40
N PHE A 79 -3.93 13.92 -7.29
CA PHE A 79 -2.80 12.99 -7.25
C PHE A 79 -3.19 11.74 -6.48
N PHE A 80 -2.85 10.60 -7.05
CA PHE A 80 -2.83 9.34 -6.31
C PHE A 80 -1.43 9.18 -5.70
N LEU A 81 -1.35 8.98 -4.39
CA LEU A 81 -0.09 8.69 -3.71
C LEU A 81 -0.19 7.39 -2.93
N LYS A 82 0.77 6.50 -3.15
CA LYS A 82 0.94 5.28 -2.34
C LYS A 82 1.50 5.64 -0.98
N THR A 83 0.99 5.00 0.08
CA THR A 83 1.62 5.07 1.39
C THR A 83 1.51 3.78 2.17
N HIS A 84 2.55 3.49 2.96
CA HIS A 84 2.52 2.52 4.06
C HIS A 84 2.59 3.22 5.42
N ASN A 85 2.56 4.55 5.44
CA ASN A 85 2.52 5.31 6.69
C ASN A 85 1.19 5.09 7.40
N ALA A 86 1.21 4.84 8.70
CA ALA A 86 0.00 4.93 9.51
C ALA A 86 -0.52 6.38 9.55
N LEU A 87 -1.82 6.57 9.69
CA LEU A 87 -2.39 7.91 9.87
C LEU A 87 -2.14 8.36 11.32
N CYS A 88 -0.96 8.91 11.58
CA CYS A 88 -0.49 9.24 12.91
C CYS A 88 0.17 10.62 12.99
N LYS A 89 0.56 11.00 14.19
CA LYS A 89 1.42 12.16 14.48
C LYS A 89 2.76 11.66 14.98
N ILE A 90 3.84 12.28 14.50
CA ILE A 90 5.21 12.07 14.99
C ILE A 90 5.78 13.41 15.40
N ASN A 91 6.23 13.52 16.65
CA ASN A 91 6.76 14.76 17.23
C ASN A 91 5.83 15.99 17.01
N GLY A 92 4.51 15.77 17.12
CA GLY A 92 3.50 16.80 16.89
C GLY A 92 3.11 17.02 15.40
N ASN A 93 3.89 16.51 14.45
CA ASN A 93 3.63 16.64 13.01
C ASN A 93 2.62 15.59 12.56
N LYS A 94 1.50 16.03 11.99
CA LYS A 94 0.49 15.13 11.39
C LYS A 94 1.03 14.57 10.07
N PHE A 95 0.68 13.31 9.78
CA PHE A 95 1.00 12.72 8.47
C PHE A 95 0.35 13.49 7.33
N THR A 96 -0.91 13.85 7.46
CA THR A 96 -1.66 14.68 6.49
C THR A 96 -2.75 15.50 7.19
N ASN A 97 -3.41 16.38 6.45
CA ASN A 97 -4.53 17.21 6.91
C ASN A 97 -5.65 17.29 5.86
N GLN A 98 -6.77 17.94 6.21
CA GLN A 98 -7.94 18.07 5.33
C GLN A 98 -7.69 18.97 4.12
N ASP A 99 -6.78 19.93 4.22
CA ASP A 99 -6.44 20.83 3.11
C ASP A 99 -5.68 20.10 2.00
N ASN A 100 -4.96 19.04 2.37
CA ASN A 100 -4.14 18.26 1.43
C ASN A 100 -4.81 16.98 0.95
N THR A 101 -5.76 16.41 1.73
CA THR A 101 -6.35 15.11 1.46
C THR A 101 -7.77 15.21 0.94
N LEU A 102 -8.03 14.67 -0.23
CA LEU A 102 -9.37 14.56 -0.81
C LEU A 102 -10.09 13.30 -0.30
N ALA A 103 -9.41 12.15 -0.33
CA ALA A 103 -9.97 10.88 0.06
C ALA A 103 -8.88 9.83 0.36
N VAL A 104 -9.31 8.70 0.88
CA VAL A 104 -8.47 7.53 1.17
C VAL A 104 -9.06 6.29 0.52
N VAL A 105 -8.22 5.51 -0.14
CA VAL A 105 -8.48 4.12 -0.50
C VAL A 105 -7.57 3.25 0.35
N TYR A 106 -8.14 2.46 1.23
CA TYR A 106 -7.39 1.59 2.13
C TYR A 106 -7.60 0.13 1.76
N ILE A 107 -6.53 -0.57 1.37
CA ILE A 107 -6.59 -2.01 1.13
C ILE A 107 -6.08 -2.78 2.35
N VAL A 108 -6.94 -3.67 2.86
CA VAL A 108 -6.67 -4.55 3.99
C VAL A 108 -6.60 -6.01 3.53
N ARG A 109 -5.82 -6.81 4.21
CA ARG A 109 -5.68 -8.26 3.96
C ARG A 109 -5.62 -9.01 5.27
N ASP A 110 -6.10 -10.24 5.27
CA ASP A 110 -6.02 -11.16 6.42
C ASP A 110 -4.59 -11.18 6.99
N PRO A 111 -4.39 -10.85 8.28
CA PRO A 111 -3.07 -10.80 8.90
C PRO A 111 -2.33 -12.14 8.83
N ARG A 112 -3.05 -13.28 8.79
CA ARG A 112 -2.49 -14.63 8.66
C ARG A 112 -1.89 -14.87 7.27
N ASN A 113 -2.39 -14.17 6.23
CA ASN A 113 -1.80 -14.16 4.89
C ASN A 113 -0.74 -13.06 4.71
N VAL A 114 -0.83 -11.97 5.47
CA VAL A 114 0.16 -10.89 5.45
C VAL A 114 1.49 -11.38 6.00
N ILE A 115 1.50 -12.15 7.11
CA ILE A 115 2.73 -12.64 7.74
C ILE A 115 3.59 -13.48 6.78
N THR A 116 2.98 -14.37 6.00
CA THR A 116 3.69 -15.21 5.02
C THR A 116 4.31 -14.36 3.91
N SER A 117 3.60 -13.31 3.48
CA SER A 117 4.09 -12.36 2.47
C SER A 117 5.20 -11.44 3.00
N ILE A 118 5.18 -11.09 4.28
CA ILE A 118 6.23 -10.32 4.96
C ILE A 118 7.50 -11.18 5.09
N SER A 119 7.36 -12.41 5.60
CA SER A 119 8.46 -13.38 5.72
C SER A 119 9.18 -13.56 4.38
N HIS A 120 8.45 -13.81 3.31
CA HIS A 120 9.01 -13.95 1.96
C HIS A 120 9.71 -12.66 1.50
N HIS A 121 9.04 -11.51 1.59
CA HIS A 121 9.54 -10.25 1.04
C HIS A 121 10.79 -9.75 1.76
N TYR A 122 10.80 -9.79 3.09
CA TYR A 122 11.94 -9.33 3.89
C TYR A 122 12.96 -10.44 4.16
N GLN A 123 12.72 -11.66 3.67
CA GLN A 123 13.58 -12.83 3.85
C GLN A 123 13.88 -13.08 5.34
N ILE A 124 12.84 -13.09 6.15
CA ILE A 124 12.87 -13.30 7.59
C ILE A 124 12.03 -14.53 7.95
N THR A 125 12.27 -15.09 9.11
CA THR A 125 11.46 -16.22 9.63
C THR A 125 10.02 -15.77 9.89
N ILE A 126 9.12 -16.73 10.04
CA ILE A 126 7.72 -16.45 10.40
C ILE A 126 7.62 -15.78 11.77
N ASP A 127 8.44 -16.20 12.74
CA ASP A 127 8.47 -15.60 14.07
C ASP A 127 8.96 -14.13 14.03
N GLU A 128 9.99 -13.86 13.24
CA GLU A 128 10.43 -12.47 13.01
C GLU A 128 9.36 -11.64 12.29
N ALA A 129 8.62 -12.24 11.35
CA ALA A 129 7.51 -11.57 10.68
C ALA A 129 6.33 -11.30 11.64
N LEU A 130 6.06 -12.20 12.60
CA LEU A 130 5.07 -11.97 13.64
C LEU A 130 5.48 -10.81 14.55
N ASN A 131 6.74 -10.78 14.98
CA ASN A 131 7.30 -9.70 15.77
C ASN A 131 7.24 -8.37 15.00
N PHE A 132 7.57 -8.39 13.70
CA PHE A 132 7.42 -7.23 12.81
C PHE A 132 5.99 -6.69 12.82
N MET A 133 4.98 -7.56 12.74
CA MET A 133 3.57 -7.16 12.68
C MET A 133 3.02 -6.70 14.05
N LYS A 134 3.58 -7.17 15.15
CA LYS A 134 3.20 -6.78 16.52
C LYS A 134 3.93 -5.54 17.04
N ASP A 135 5.02 -5.12 16.40
CA ASP A 135 5.86 -4.00 16.84
C ASP A 135 5.13 -2.66 16.63
N LYS A 136 4.78 -2.00 17.74
CA LYS A 136 4.10 -0.70 17.76
C LYS A 136 4.98 0.47 17.31
N ASN A 137 6.30 0.28 17.28
CA ASN A 137 7.28 1.28 16.87
C ASN A 137 7.85 1.01 15.48
N ARG A 138 7.26 0.03 14.76
CA ARG A 138 7.76 -0.35 13.44
C ARG A 138 7.65 0.79 12.45
N GLY A 139 8.73 0.96 11.66
CA GLY A 139 8.77 1.89 10.56
C GLY A 139 9.63 1.38 9.41
N ILE A 140 9.41 1.93 8.22
CA ILE A 140 10.30 1.79 7.07
C ILE A 140 11.16 3.03 7.00
N VAL A 141 12.47 2.84 6.94
CA VAL A 141 13.47 3.90 6.98
C VAL A 141 14.31 3.87 5.72
N THR A 142 14.57 5.02 5.13
CA THR A 142 15.56 5.20 4.07
C THR A 142 16.68 6.09 4.59
N LYS A 143 17.93 5.59 4.48
CA LYS A 143 19.13 6.29 4.92
C LYS A 143 20.10 6.43 3.75
N GLU A 144 20.76 7.59 3.64
CA GLU A 144 21.79 7.88 2.64
C GLU A 144 22.87 8.75 3.30
N ASN A 145 24.14 8.34 3.21
CA ASN A 145 25.29 9.07 3.78
C ASN A 145 25.04 9.51 5.25
N ASP A 146 24.66 8.56 6.11
CA ASP A 146 24.34 8.79 7.52
C ASP A 146 23.19 9.75 7.83
N ARG A 147 22.42 10.12 6.84
CA ARG A 147 21.25 11.00 6.93
C ARG A 147 19.98 10.21 6.66
N TYR A 148 18.97 10.37 7.49
CA TYR A 148 17.65 9.79 7.27
C TYR A 148 16.87 10.64 6.29
N ILE A 149 16.52 10.09 5.13
CA ILE A 149 15.85 10.80 4.04
C ILE A 149 14.46 10.28 3.71
N GLY A 150 13.97 9.34 4.49
CA GLY A 150 12.60 8.82 4.36
C GLY A 150 12.23 8.00 5.58
N PHE A 151 11.03 8.24 6.09
CA PHE A 151 10.47 7.52 7.22
C PHE A 151 8.97 7.31 7.07
N GLN A 152 8.55 6.06 7.15
CA GLN A 152 7.14 5.66 7.18
C GLN A 152 6.88 4.89 8.47
N PRO A 153 6.32 5.50 9.53
CA PRO A 153 5.86 4.77 10.70
C PRO A 153 4.72 3.83 10.30
N LEU A 154 4.96 2.54 10.45
CA LEU A 154 3.97 1.50 10.18
C LEU A 154 3.07 1.28 11.40
N LEU A 155 3.65 1.34 12.58
CA LEU A 155 3.07 0.82 13.82
C LEU A 155 2.86 -0.70 13.72
N SER A 156 2.14 -1.31 14.69
CA SER A 156 1.69 -2.69 14.52
C SER A 156 0.61 -2.78 13.43
N TRP A 157 0.40 -3.97 12.85
CA TRP A 157 -0.64 -4.20 11.85
C TRP A 157 -2.03 -3.71 12.31
N GLU A 158 -2.39 -4.01 13.56
CA GLU A 158 -3.64 -3.59 14.18
C GLU A 158 -3.75 -2.05 14.29
N LEU A 159 -2.72 -1.38 14.81
CA LEU A 159 -2.72 0.07 14.98
C LEU A 159 -2.72 0.79 13.64
N HIS A 160 -1.99 0.27 12.65
CA HIS A 160 -2.01 0.78 11.28
C HIS A 160 -3.42 0.72 10.69
N LEU A 161 -4.05 -0.46 10.77
CA LEU A 161 -5.42 -0.68 10.30
C LEU A 161 -6.39 0.31 10.96
N LYS A 162 -6.39 0.40 12.29
CA LYS A 162 -7.25 1.31 13.06
C LYS A 162 -7.02 2.76 12.66
N SER A 163 -5.79 3.19 12.48
CA SER A 163 -5.46 4.58 12.15
C SER A 163 -6.17 5.07 10.89
N TRP A 164 -6.32 4.21 9.88
CA TRP A 164 -6.96 4.54 8.62
C TRP A 164 -8.46 4.25 8.59
N THR A 165 -8.91 3.17 9.22
CA THR A 165 -10.31 2.70 9.12
C THR A 165 -11.25 3.29 10.17
N GLU A 166 -10.70 3.85 11.24
CA GLU A 166 -11.47 4.51 12.29
C GLU A 166 -11.39 6.05 12.21
N ASN A 167 -10.70 6.58 11.18
CA ASN A 167 -10.68 8.02 10.96
C ASN A 167 -12.05 8.50 10.42
N THR A 168 -12.45 9.68 10.87
CA THR A 168 -13.68 10.35 10.42
C THR A 168 -13.40 11.63 9.64
N LEU A 169 -12.13 11.93 9.38
CA LEU A 169 -11.70 13.19 8.78
C LEU A 169 -11.77 13.16 7.25
N TYR A 170 -11.64 11.98 6.66
CA TYR A 170 -11.56 11.83 5.21
C TYR A 170 -12.57 10.80 4.70
N PRO A 171 -13.23 11.04 3.55
CA PRO A 171 -13.94 9.98 2.84
C PRO A 171 -13.01 8.79 2.61
N THR A 172 -13.39 7.61 3.09
CA THR A 172 -12.54 6.41 3.03
C THR A 172 -13.27 5.26 2.37
N HIS A 173 -12.68 4.67 1.34
CA HIS A 173 -13.10 3.42 0.73
C HIS A 173 -12.17 2.30 1.18
N ILE A 174 -12.74 1.29 1.82
CA ILE A 174 -11.98 0.14 2.33
C ILE A 174 -12.20 -1.04 1.38
N ILE A 175 -11.11 -1.64 0.91
CA ILE A 175 -11.11 -2.81 0.03
C ILE A 175 -10.48 -3.97 0.79
N ARG A 176 -11.16 -5.10 0.89
CA ARG A 176 -10.54 -6.35 1.33
C ARG A 176 -9.82 -6.99 0.14
N TYR A 177 -8.57 -7.38 0.36
CA TYR A 177 -7.80 -8.11 -0.66
C TYR A 177 -8.50 -9.39 -1.11
N GLU A 178 -9.15 -10.06 -0.19
CA GLU A 178 -9.92 -11.29 -0.43
C GLU A 178 -11.13 -11.04 -1.35
N ASP A 179 -11.84 -9.93 -1.17
CA ASP A 179 -12.95 -9.56 -2.06
C ASP A 179 -12.44 -9.18 -3.45
N LEU A 180 -11.31 -8.46 -3.50
CA LEU A 180 -10.68 -8.12 -4.78
C LEU A 180 -10.23 -9.37 -5.56
N ILE A 181 -9.80 -10.45 -4.88
CA ILE A 181 -9.53 -11.75 -5.52
C ILE A 181 -10.81 -12.44 -5.97
N SER A 182 -11.85 -12.40 -5.14
CA SER A 182 -13.11 -13.10 -5.40
C SER A 182 -13.85 -12.53 -6.60
N ASP A 183 -13.96 -11.21 -6.65
CA ASP A 183 -14.60 -10.49 -7.78
C ASP A 183 -13.89 -9.16 -8.05
N THR A 184 -12.77 -9.24 -8.77
CA THR A 184 -11.96 -8.07 -9.14
C THR A 184 -12.78 -7.02 -9.88
N LYS A 185 -13.69 -7.45 -10.77
CA LYS A 185 -14.49 -6.54 -11.60
C LYS A 185 -15.43 -5.70 -10.74
N LEU A 186 -16.18 -6.34 -9.86
CA LEU A 186 -17.14 -5.66 -8.98
C LEU A 186 -16.42 -4.71 -8.01
N GLU A 187 -15.35 -5.17 -7.39
CA GLU A 187 -14.61 -4.33 -6.43
C GLU A 187 -13.90 -3.16 -7.12
N PHE A 188 -13.43 -3.35 -8.34
CA PHE A 188 -12.83 -2.28 -9.13
C PHE A 188 -13.87 -1.26 -9.58
N GLU A 189 -15.07 -1.69 -10.02
CA GLU A 189 -16.19 -0.79 -10.33
C GLU A 189 -16.57 0.06 -9.11
N LYS A 190 -16.76 -0.54 -7.94
CA LYS A 190 -17.03 0.19 -6.68
C LYS A 190 -15.96 1.23 -6.36
N LEU A 191 -14.69 0.88 -6.58
CA LEU A 191 -13.56 1.77 -6.37
C LEU A 191 -13.63 2.98 -7.31
N ILE A 192 -13.84 2.77 -8.61
CA ILE A 192 -13.94 3.86 -9.58
C ILE A 192 -15.13 4.76 -9.26
N MET A 193 -16.30 4.19 -8.95
CA MET A 193 -17.48 4.97 -8.52
C MET A 193 -17.20 5.82 -7.26
N PHE A 194 -16.44 5.29 -6.29
CA PHE A 194 -16.02 6.07 -5.13
C PHE A 194 -15.10 7.23 -5.54
N ILE A 195 -14.10 6.98 -6.37
CA ILE A 195 -13.16 8.00 -6.86
C ILE A 195 -13.94 9.08 -7.64
N ASP A 196 -14.81 8.71 -8.55
CA ASP A 196 -15.62 9.65 -9.33
C ASP A 196 -16.50 10.52 -8.44
N LYS A 197 -17.11 9.93 -7.39
CA LYS A 197 -17.91 10.67 -6.41
C LYS A 197 -17.08 11.73 -5.66
N VAL A 198 -15.91 11.37 -5.12
CA VAL A 198 -15.10 12.30 -4.33
C VAL A 198 -14.40 13.35 -5.19
N THR A 199 -14.07 13.02 -6.43
CA THR A 199 -13.46 13.95 -7.39
C THR A 199 -14.50 14.81 -8.12
N LYS A 200 -15.78 14.53 -7.95
CA LYS A 200 -16.89 15.14 -8.71
C LYS A 200 -16.67 15.00 -10.23
N SER A 201 -16.15 13.85 -10.64
CA SER A 201 -15.88 13.55 -12.04
C SER A 201 -17.16 13.65 -12.86
N LYS A 202 -17.07 14.30 -14.03
CA LYS A 202 -18.16 14.33 -15.03
C LYS A 202 -18.08 13.15 -16.01
N ASN A 203 -17.00 12.39 -15.97
CA ASN A 203 -16.81 11.23 -16.83
C ASN A 203 -17.73 10.09 -16.33
N LYS A 204 -18.35 9.40 -17.26
CA LYS A 204 -19.05 8.15 -16.94
C LYS A 204 -18.04 7.04 -16.76
N PHE A 205 -18.34 6.10 -15.88
CA PHE A 205 -17.59 4.86 -15.74
C PHE A 205 -17.49 4.14 -17.08
N ASP A 206 -16.28 3.92 -17.53
CA ASP A 206 -15.98 3.20 -18.77
C ASP A 206 -15.82 1.71 -18.45
N LYS A 207 -16.90 0.96 -18.66
CA LYS A 207 -16.98 -0.46 -18.34
C LYS A 207 -16.03 -1.29 -19.21
N ASP A 208 -15.95 -0.98 -20.50
CA ASP A 208 -15.12 -1.74 -21.45
C ASP A 208 -13.63 -1.55 -21.10
N LYS A 209 -13.24 -0.31 -20.81
CA LYS A 209 -11.88 -0.01 -20.33
C LYS A 209 -11.57 -0.72 -19.00
N ALA A 210 -12.51 -0.72 -18.05
CA ALA A 210 -12.35 -1.40 -16.78
C ALA A 210 -12.17 -2.92 -16.94
N GLU A 211 -12.89 -3.56 -17.87
CA GLU A 211 -12.69 -4.97 -18.18
C GLU A 211 -11.30 -5.26 -18.75
N VAL A 212 -10.80 -4.40 -19.62
CA VAL A 212 -9.41 -4.49 -20.13
C VAL A 212 -8.40 -4.32 -18.99
N CYS A 213 -8.61 -3.36 -18.09
CA CYS A 213 -7.74 -3.16 -16.92
C CYS A 213 -7.68 -4.42 -16.04
N VAL A 214 -8.84 -4.98 -15.70
CA VAL A 214 -8.92 -6.19 -14.85
C VAL A 214 -8.18 -7.36 -15.50
N LYS A 215 -8.38 -7.58 -16.81
CA LYS A 215 -7.70 -8.63 -17.56
C LYS A 215 -6.18 -8.43 -17.59
N ASN A 216 -5.70 -7.22 -17.86
CA ASN A 216 -4.27 -6.95 -18.00
C ASN A 216 -3.55 -6.89 -16.65
N CYS A 217 -4.25 -6.51 -15.57
CA CYS A 217 -3.71 -6.50 -14.21
C CYS A 217 -3.97 -7.81 -13.45
N ASP A 218 -4.43 -8.87 -14.13
CA ASP A 218 -4.53 -10.21 -13.54
C ASP A 218 -3.17 -10.67 -12.97
N PHE A 219 -3.20 -11.44 -11.89
CA PHE A 219 -2.00 -11.88 -11.19
C PHE A 219 -1.02 -12.62 -12.09
N ASN A 220 -1.51 -13.49 -12.99
CA ASN A 220 -0.65 -14.24 -13.89
C ASN A 220 0.02 -13.32 -14.93
N ASN A 221 -0.69 -12.30 -15.40
CA ASN A 221 -0.14 -11.29 -16.30
C ASN A 221 0.92 -10.43 -15.60
N LEU A 222 0.68 -10.00 -14.36
CA LEU A 222 1.66 -9.26 -13.57
C LEU A 222 2.92 -10.11 -13.31
N LYS A 223 2.74 -11.39 -12.96
CA LYS A 223 3.85 -12.35 -12.78
C LYS A 223 4.63 -12.58 -14.06
N LYS A 224 3.95 -12.67 -15.22
CA LYS A 224 4.59 -12.77 -16.53
C LYS A 224 5.38 -11.50 -16.88
N LEU A 225 4.81 -10.32 -16.63
CA LEU A 225 5.50 -9.05 -16.83
C LEU A 225 6.75 -8.94 -15.95
N GLU A 226 6.66 -9.31 -14.67
CA GLU A 226 7.83 -9.35 -13.78
C GLU A 226 8.93 -10.26 -14.33
N SER A 227 8.58 -11.47 -14.81
CA SER A 227 9.58 -12.41 -15.32
C SER A 227 10.24 -11.95 -16.63
N THR A 228 9.56 -11.13 -17.44
CA THR A 228 10.06 -10.68 -18.76
C THR A 228 10.69 -9.29 -18.74
N LYS A 229 10.26 -8.40 -17.86
CA LYS A 229 10.70 -7.00 -17.79
C LYS A 229 11.42 -6.66 -16.49
N GLY A 230 11.39 -7.56 -15.50
CA GLY A 230 11.77 -7.25 -14.13
C GLY A 230 10.71 -6.36 -13.42
N PHE A 231 10.90 -6.15 -12.13
CA PHE A 231 10.08 -5.25 -11.34
C PHE A 231 10.93 -4.49 -10.33
N ASP A 232 10.78 -3.16 -10.28
CA ASP A 232 11.65 -2.28 -9.48
C ASP A 232 11.42 -2.43 -7.97
N GLU A 233 10.20 -2.84 -7.54
CA GLU A 233 9.90 -3.07 -6.12
C GLU A 233 10.29 -4.48 -5.63
N SER A 234 10.87 -5.32 -6.51
CA SER A 234 11.40 -6.63 -6.13
C SER A 234 12.67 -6.48 -5.31
N MET A 235 12.73 -7.17 -4.17
CA MET A 235 13.93 -7.19 -3.31
C MET A 235 15.00 -8.05 -3.93
N VAL A 236 16.27 -7.76 -3.63
CA VAL A 236 17.40 -8.62 -3.97
C VAL A 236 17.46 -9.76 -2.96
N LYS A 237 17.68 -10.98 -3.45
CA LYS A 237 17.83 -12.16 -2.62
C LYS A 237 19.13 -12.05 -1.80
N ARG A 238 19.05 -12.32 -0.51
CA ARG A 238 20.23 -12.27 0.38
C ARG A 238 21.33 -13.18 -0.13
N GLY A 239 22.54 -12.63 -0.25
CA GLY A 239 23.71 -13.38 -0.69
C GLY A 239 23.78 -13.66 -2.21
N SER A 240 22.96 -12.99 -3.03
CA SER A 240 23.04 -13.07 -4.49
C SER A 240 22.62 -11.75 -5.14
N ASP A 241 22.83 -11.62 -6.45
CA ASP A 241 22.33 -10.48 -7.25
C ASP A 241 20.93 -10.74 -7.84
N GLU A 242 20.34 -11.90 -7.55
CA GLU A 242 19.04 -12.28 -8.07
C GLU A 242 17.92 -11.52 -7.35
N LYS A 243 16.93 -11.05 -8.12
CA LYS A 243 15.72 -10.47 -7.57
C LYS A 243 14.75 -11.56 -7.10
N LEU A 244 14.19 -11.39 -5.90
CA LEU A 244 13.06 -12.19 -5.42
C LEU A 244 11.83 -11.87 -6.25
N LYS A 245 11.05 -12.89 -6.57
CA LYS A 245 9.75 -12.70 -7.22
C LYS A 245 8.81 -11.94 -6.29
N PHE A 246 8.40 -10.75 -6.72
CA PHE A 246 7.45 -9.93 -6.00
C PHE A 246 6.04 -10.55 -6.07
N PHE A 247 5.60 -10.96 -7.28
CA PHE A 247 4.34 -11.67 -7.51
C PHE A 247 4.55 -13.17 -7.27
N ASN A 248 4.63 -13.57 -6.00
CA ASN A 248 4.99 -14.94 -5.62
C ASN A 248 3.78 -15.89 -5.67
N LEU A 249 2.98 -15.97 -4.62
CA LEU A 249 1.88 -16.95 -4.48
C LEU A 249 0.52 -16.40 -4.93
N GLY A 250 0.28 -15.09 -4.83
CA GLY A 250 -1.00 -14.49 -5.20
C GLY A 250 -2.18 -15.09 -4.42
N LYS A 251 -3.15 -15.65 -5.15
CA LYS A 251 -4.33 -16.34 -4.59
C LYS A 251 -3.97 -17.63 -3.85
N ASP A 252 -2.83 -18.25 -4.18
CA ASP A 252 -2.38 -19.48 -3.56
C ASP A 252 -1.70 -19.23 -2.19
N ASN A 253 -1.55 -17.96 -1.80
CA ASN A 253 -1.08 -17.59 -0.47
C ASN A 253 -2.20 -17.83 0.57
N ASN A 254 -2.35 -19.07 0.97
CA ASN A 254 -3.31 -19.50 1.97
C ASN A 254 -2.56 -19.92 3.23
N TYR A 255 -2.77 -19.19 4.31
CA TYR A 255 -2.12 -19.41 5.60
C TYR A 255 -2.34 -20.83 6.14
N ASN A 256 -3.51 -21.45 5.86
CA ASN A 256 -3.82 -22.81 6.31
C ASN A 256 -2.86 -23.88 5.73
N ASN A 257 -2.26 -23.59 4.56
CA ASN A 257 -1.32 -24.49 3.90
C ASN A 257 0.14 -24.19 4.25
N ILE A 258 0.40 -23.04 4.87
CA ILE A 258 1.77 -22.52 5.06
C ILE A 258 2.16 -22.45 6.54
N LEU A 259 1.21 -22.10 7.41
CA LEU A 259 1.47 -21.88 8.82
C LEU A 259 1.11 -23.13 9.65
N GLU A 260 1.82 -23.32 10.75
CA GLU A 260 1.49 -24.33 11.75
C GLU A 260 0.16 -23.98 12.48
N LYS A 261 -0.64 -24.98 12.79
CA LYS A 261 -1.94 -24.82 13.49
C LYS A 261 -1.83 -24.02 14.79
N LYS A 262 -0.75 -24.20 15.55
CA LYS A 262 -0.50 -23.46 16.79
C LYS A 262 -0.42 -21.97 16.52
N LEU A 263 0.33 -21.56 15.52
CA LEU A 263 0.50 -20.15 15.13
C LEU A 263 -0.80 -19.57 14.56
N ILE A 264 -1.53 -20.35 13.74
CA ILE A 264 -2.84 -19.91 13.22
C ILE A 264 -3.78 -19.60 14.39
N ASN A 265 -3.85 -20.46 15.40
CA ASN A 265 -4.69 -20.24 16.57
C ASN A 265 -4.22 -19.01 17.38
N GLU A 266 -2.91 -18.85 17.57
CA GLU A 266 -2.35 -17.68 18.26
C GLU A 266 -2.73 -16.39 17.54
N MET A 267 -2.49 -16.29 16.24
CA MET A 267 -2.82 -15.11 15.43
C MET A 267 -4.32 -14.84 15.38
N THR A 268 -5.13 -15.89 15.26
CA THR A 268 -6.60 -15.77 15.23
C THR A 268 -7.11 -15.21 16.56
N ASN A 269 -6.55 -15.62 17.68
CA ASN A 269 -6.90 -15.09 19.00
C ASN A 269 -6.40 -13.65 19.18
N TYR A 270 -5.17 -13.37 18.77
CA TYR A 270 -4.57 -12.05 18.90
C TYR A 270 -5.30 -10.99 18.08
N TYR A 271 -5.63 -11.28 16.81
CA TYR A 271 -6.34 -10.38 15.90
C TYR A 271 -7.84 -10.64 15.81
N LYS A 272 -8.43 -11.30 16.82
CA LYS A 272 -9.83 -11.74 16.79
C LYS A 272 -10.82 -10.63 16.45
N LYS A 273 -10.64 -9.44 16.99
CA LYS A 273 -11.53 -8.29 16.75
C LYS A 273 -11.53 -7.88 15.28
N GLU A 274 -10.35 -7.77 14.69
CA GLU A 274 -10.16 -7.34 13.31
C GLU A 274 -10.60 -8.44 12.33
N ILE A 275 -10.30 -9.71 12.66
CA ILE A 275 -10.74 -10.88 11.88
C ILE A 275 -12.28 -10.91 11.79
N ILE A 276 -12.98 -10.69 12.91
CA ILE A 276 -14.44 -10.65 12.93
C ILE A 276 -14.94 -9.39 12.18
N LYS A 277 -14.39 -8.20 12.47
CA LYS A 277 -14.79 -6.92 11.85
C LYS A 277 -14.71 -6.96 10.33
N PHE A 278 -13.67 -7.58 9.81
CA PHE A 278 -13.42 -7.67 8.36
C PHE A 278 -13.82 -9.03 7.76
N ASN A 279 -14.47 -9.91 8.51
CA ASN A 279 -14.93 -11.22 8.04
C ASN A 279 -13.81 -12.03 7.34
N PHE A 280 -12.64 -12.09 7.96
CA PHE A 280 -11.54 -12.96 7.51
C PHE A 280 -11.78 -14.39 8.02
N ASN A 281 -12.30 -15.25 7.17
CA ASN A 281 -12.66 -16.64 7.48
C ASN A 281 -11.55 -17.64 7.14
#